data_79c9fe77096c7d2a88f16280eaad3c87
#
_entry.id   79c9fe77096c7d2a88f16280eaad3c87
#
_cell.length_a   1.000
_cell.length_b   1.000
_cell.length_c   1.000
_cell.angle_alpha   90.00
_cell.angle_beta   90.00
_cell.angle_gamma   90.00
#
_symmetry.space_group_name_H-M   'P 1'
#
loop_
_entity.id
_entity.type
_entity.pdbx_description
1 polymer ?
#
loop_
_entity_poly.entity_id
_entity_poly.type
_entity_poly.pdbx_seq_one_letter_code
_entity_poly.pdbx_strand_id
1 'polypeptide(L)'
;MATTLFIDADACPVTREALSIARKSKVSAVLVANATQNLARYAGRAGVEAIEVSGGRDAADFAIVERLSSGDVVVTQDIGLAAMVLGRGAAAITPRGRRYSATTIDMELAVRHAEQRHRRAGGRTKGPSAFEEEDRERFSAVLSSMLSESDPRA
;
A
#
# COMPACT_ATOMS: atom_id res chain seq x y z
N MET A 1 -18.16 9.07 5.86
CA MET A 1 -17.64 9.06 4.48
C MET A 1 -17.13 7.67 4.15
N ALA A 2 -17.23 7.32 2.88
CA ALA A 2 -16.82 6.00 2.44
C ALA A 2 -15.30 5.86 2.41
N THR A 3 -14.78 4.71 2.86
CA THR A 3 -13.38 4.37 2.79
C THR A 3 -12.95 4.12 1.35
N THR A 4 -11.76 4.57 0.99
CA THR A 4 -11.13 4.25 -0.29
C THR A 4 -9.87 3.42 -0.03
N LEU A 5 -9.66 2.41 -0.85
CA LEU A 5 -8.45 1.61 -0.82
C LEU A 5 -7.50 2.11 -1.92
N PHE A 6 -6.31 2.55 -1.54
CA PHE A 6 -5.26 2.94 -2.49
C PHE A 6 -4.24 1.82 -2.60
N ILE A 7 -3.82 1.52 -3.81
CA ILE A 7 -2.81 0.49 -4.06
C ILE A 7 -1.64 1.13 -4.80
N ASP A 8 -0.47 1.10 -4.16
CA ASP A 8 0.79 1.47 -4.78
C ASP A 8 1.19 0.27 -5.63
N ALA A 9 0.77 0.29 -6.89
CA ALA A 9 0.70 -0.90 -7.74
C ALA A 9 2.00 -1.33 -8.39
N ASP A 10 3.02 -0.49 -8.40
CA ASP A 10 4.32 -0.88 -8.93
C ASP A 10 4.94 -1.94 -8.01
N ALA A 11 5.31 -3.08 -8.57
CA ALA A 11 5.88 -4.22 -7.86
C ALA A 11 4.97 -4.78 -6.74
N CYS A 12 3.65 -4.61 -6.86
CA CYS A 12 2.71 -5.14 -5.87
C CYS A 12 2.22 -6.53 -6.29
N PRO A 13 2.59 -7.59 -5.54
CA PRO A 13 2.20 -8.96 -5.92
C PRO A 13 0.76 -9.34 -5.55
N VAL A 14 0.04 -8.47 -4.83
CA VAL A 14 -1.31 -8.75 -4.32
C VAL A 14 -2.37 -7.82 -4.87
N THR A 15 -2.12 -7.17 -5.99
CA THR A 15 -3.08 -6.23 -6.58
C THR A 15 -4.42 -6.91 -6.85
N ARG A 16 -4.41 -8.10 -7.42
CA ARG A 16 -5.66 -8.84 -7.72
C ARG A 16 -6.44 -9.15 -6.45
N GLU A 17 -5.76 -9.63 -5.43
CA GLU A 17 -6.39 -9.96 -4.15
C GLU A 17 -6.97 -8.72 -3.49
N ALA A 18 -6.24 -7.60 -3.53
CA ALA A 18 -6.70 -6.34 -2.96
C ALA A 18 -7.98 -5.85 -3.65
N LEU A 19 -8.02 -5.90 -4.97
CA LEU A 19 -9.20 -5.48 -5.73
C LEU A 19 -10.41 -6.39 -5.46
N SER A 20 -10.19 -7.69 -5.35
CA SER A 20 -11.25 -8.64 -5.03
C SER A 20 -11.84 -8.36 -3.65
N ILE A 21 -10.99 -8.10 -2.66
CA ILE A 21 -11.42 -7.80 -1.30
C ILE A 21 -12.17 -6.47 -1.24
N ALA A 22 -11.67 -5.45 -1.94
CA ALA A 22 -12.35 -4.16 -2.02
C ALA A 22 -13.75 -4.30 -2.60
N ARG A 23 -13.88 -5.08 -3.68
CA ARG A 23 -15.17 -5.34 -4.31
C ARG A 23 -16.14 -6.03 -3.36
N LYS A 24 -15.69 -7.06 -2.66
CA LYS A 24 -16.52 -7.77 -1.68
C LYS A 24 -16.94 -6.88 -0.52
N SER A 25 -16.07 -5.98 -0.12
CA SER A 25 -16.34 -5.03 0.97
C SER A 25 -17.08 -3.78 0.51
N LYS A 26 -17.35 -3.65 -0.79
CA LYS A 26 -18.02 -2.48 -1.40
C LYS A 26 -17.23 -1.20 -1.17
N VAL A 27 -15.92 -1.30 -1.28
CA VAL A 27 -14.96 -0.20 -1.12
C VAL A 27 -14.40 0.16 -2.48
N SER A 28 -14.36 1.45 -2.81
CA SER A 28 -13.73 1.92 -4.04
C SER A 28 -12.23 1.73 -3.94
N ALA A 29 -11.60 1.37 -5.06
CA ALA A 29 -10.16 1.17 -5.13
C ALA A 29 -9.51 2.11 -6.14
N VAL A 30 -8.35 2.64 -5.79
CA VAL A 30 -7.54 3.49 -6.65
C VAL A 30 -6.17 2.84 -6.81
N LEU A 31 -5.82 2.46 -8.06
CA LEU A 31 -4.48 1.96 -8.37
C LEU A 31 -3.62 3.10 -8.88
N VAL A 32 -2.42 3.22 -8.33
CA VAL A 32 -1.46 4.22 -8.76
C VAL A 32 -0.17 3.51 -9.16
N ALA A 33 0.31 3.77 -10.36
CA ALA A 33 1.53 3.14 -10.87
C ALA A 33 2.25 4.02 -11.88
N ASN A 34 3.56 3.83 -12.00
CA ASN A 34 4.36 4.44 -13.04
C ASN A 34 4.29 3.67 -14.36
N ALA A 35 3.94 2.38 -14.31
CA ALA A 35 3.95 1.50 -15.47
C ALA A 35 2.54 1.26 -16.01
N THR A 36 2.31 1.65 -17.26
CA THR A 36 1.04 1.50 -17.94
C THR A 36 0.56 0.04 -17.97
N GLN A 37 1.47 -0.92 -18.16
CA GLN A 37 1.09 -2.32 -18.22
C GLN A 37 0.49 -2.84 -16.92
N ASN A 38 0.87 -2.26 -15.79
CA ASN A 38 0.30 -2.66 -14.49
C ASN A 38 -1.12 -2.17 -14.33
N LEU A 39 -1.48 -1.10 -15.02
CA LEU A 39 -2.81 -0.51 -14.95
C LEU A 39 -3.76 -1.10 -15.98
N ALA A 40 -3.27 -1.39 -17.20
CA ALA A 40 -4.10 -1.86 -18.31
C ALA A 40 -4.91 -3.10 -17.96
N ARG A 41 -4.33 -3.99 -17.15
CA ARG A 41 -4.97 -5.24 -16.72
C ARG A 41 -6.23 -4.99 -15.89
N TYR A 42 -6.26 -3.88 -15.16
CA TYR A 42 -7.33 -3.60 -14.19
C TYR A 42 -8.21 -2.40 -14.56
N ALA A 43 -7.83 -1.67 -15.60
CA ALA A 43 -8.59 -0.51 -16.04
C ALA A 43 -9.97 -0.93 -16.54
N GLY A 44 -10.95 -0.08 -16.28
CA GLY A 44 -12.32 -0.30 -16.74
C GLY A 44 -13.18 -1.18 -15.85
N ARG A 45 -12.63 -1.69 -14.75
CA ARG A 45 -13.42 -2.47 -13.79
C ARG A 45 -14.27 -1.55 -12.92
N ALA A 46 -15.48 -1.98 -12.61
CA ALA A 46 -16.38 -1.20 -11.75
C ALA A 46 -15.76 -1.00 -10.36
N GLY A 47 -15.82 0.25 -9.87
CA GLY A 47 -15.28 0.59 -8.56
C GLY A 47 -13.76 0.74 -8.52
N VAL A 48 -13.09 0.67 -9.67
CA VAL A 48 -11.63 0.78 -9.76
C VAL A 48 -11.25 1.99 -10.61
N GLU A 49 -10.45 2.88 -10.04
CA GLU A 49 -9.84 3.98 -10.76
C GLU A 49 -8.34 3.67 -10.91
N ALA A 50 -7.80 3.83 -12.11
CA ALA A 50 -6.38 3.60 -12.38
C ALA A 50 -5.73 4.93 -12.73
N ILE A 51 -4.65 5.26 -12.03
CA ILE A 51 -3.90 6.51 -12.22
C ILE A 51 -2.47 6.18 -12.62
N GLU A 52 -2.11 6.59 -13.83
CA GLU A 52 -0.72 6.51 -14.27
C GLU A 52 0.00 7.79 -13.88
N VAL A 53 1.15 7.64 -13.23
CA VAL A 53 1.98 8.76 -12.84
C VAL A 53 3.33 8.68 -13.56
N SER A 54 3.94 9.85 -13.77
CA SER A 54 5.28 9.97 -14.34
C SER A 54 6.01 11.04 -13.54
N GLY A 55 7.33 11.08 -13.64
CA GLY A 55 8.09 12.12 -12.97
C GLY A 55 8.89 11.66 -11.78
N GLY A 56 9.19 10.37 -11.72
CA GLY A 56 10.16 9.87 -10.78
C GLY A 56 9.61 9.08 -9.61
N ARG A 57 10.51 8.81 -8.67
CA ARG A 57 10.32 7.86 -7.59
C ARG A 57 9.14 8.19 -6.66
N ASP A 58 8.93 9.48 -6.40
CA ASP A 58 7.93 9.91 -5.42
C ASP A 58 6.59 10.29 -6.05
N ALA A 59 6.45 10.17 -7.37
CA ALA A 59 5.23 10.60 -8.06
C ALA A 59 3.99 9.82 -7.60
N ALA A 60 4.12 8.50 -7.41
CA ALA A 60 3.01 7.68 -6.90
C ALA A 60 2.64 8.06 -5.48
N ASP A 61 3.65 8.33 -4.64
CA ASP A 61 3.43 8.73 -3.24
C ASP A 61 2.62 10.02 -3.17
N PHE A 62 3.02 11.03 -3.95
CA PHE A 62 2.30 12.31 -3.98
C PHE A 62 0.87 12.16 -4.47
N ALA A 63 0.66 11.33 -5.51
CA ALA A 63 -0.68 11.10 -6.04
C ALA A 63 -1.60 10.47 -5.01
N ILE A 64 -1.08 9.55 -4.20
CA ILE A 64 -1.85 8.91 -3.14
C ILE A 64 -2.14 9.89 -2.01
N VAL A 65 -1.11 10.56 -1.48
CA VAL A 65 -1.24 11.46 -0.34
C VAL A 65 -2.20 12.60 -0.64
N GLU A 66 -2.14 13.13 -1.86
CA GLU A 66 -3.00 14.23 -2.30
C GLU A 66 -4.48 13.88 -2.24
N ARG A 67 -4.84 12.63 -2.47
CA ARG A 67 -6.23 12.15 -2.50
C ARG A 67 -6.70 11.52 -1.19
N LEU A 68 -5.78 11.34 -0.25
CA LEU A 68 -6.03 10.56 0.95
C LEU A 68 -6.93 11.29 1.93
N SER A 69 -7.89 10.57 2.51
CA SER A 69 -8.73 11.05 3.59
C SER A 69 -8.54 10.18 4.82
N SER A 70 -8.81 10.74 5.99
CA SER A 70 -8.79 9.99 7.24
C SER A 70 -9.72 8.77 7.12
N GLY A 71 -9.23 7.61 7.57
CA GLY A 71 -10.00 6.36 7.48
C GLY A 71 -9.74 5.54 6.22
N ASP A 72 -9.01 6.09 5.25
CA ASP A 72 -8.64 5.32 4.05
C ASP A 72 -7.58 4.27 4.39
N VAL A 73 -7.35 3.34 3.46
CA VAL A 73 -6.37 2.27 3.60
C VAL A 73 -5.44 2.28 2.39
N VAL A 74 -4.14 2.14 2.62
CA VAL A 74 -3.12 2.14 1.57
C VAL A 74 -2.31 0.86 1.63
N VAL A 75 -2.16 0.19 0.48
CA VAL A 75 -1.27 -0.97 0.32
C VAL A 75 0.04 -0.48 -0.26
N THR A 76 1.13 -0.60 0.48
CA THR A 76 2.44 -0.17 0.00
C THR A 76 3.58 -0.89 0.72
N GLN A 77 4.70 -1.06 0.03
CA GLN A 77 5.96 -1.51 0.64
C GLN A 77 6.84 -0.33 1.06
N ASP A 78 6.46 0.88 0.67
CA ASP A 78 7.26 2.08 0.95
C ASP A 78 6.95 2.61 2.34
N ILE A 79 7.93 2.47 3.23
CA ILE A 79 7.77 2.88 4.63
C ILE A 79 7.64 4.40 4.77
N GLY A 80 8.24 5.17 3.87
CA GLY A 80 8.08 6.63 3.86
C GLY A 80 6.65 7.03 3.54
N LEU A 81 6.05 6.39 2.53
CA LEU A 81 4.65 6.61 2.21
C LEU A 81 3.75 6.17 3.37
N ALA A 82 4.05 5.02 3.97
CA ALA A 82 3.27 4.51 5.10
C ALA A 82 3.27 5.51 6.26
N ALA A 83 4.41 6.13 6.55
CA ALA A 83 4.50 7.14 7.60
C ALA A 83 3.61 8.34 7.32
N MET A 84 3.60 8.82 6.08
CA MET A 84 2.73 9.93 5.67
C MET A 84 1.25 9.55 5.79
N VAL A 85 0.92 8.34 5.40
CA VAL A 85 -0.46 7.81 5.47
C VAL A 85 -0.94 7.78 6.91
N LEU A 86 -0.14 7.24 7.81
CA LEU A 86 -0.48 7.18 9.23
C LEU A 86 -0.62 8.58 9.82
N GLY A 87 0.24 9.51 9.41
CA GLY A 87 0.18 10.90 9.86
C GLY A 87 -1.10 11.61 9.45
N ARG A 88 -1.78 11.12 8.42
CA ARG A 88 -3.06 11.68 7.96
C ARG A 88 -4.29 10.97 8.52
N GLY A 89 -4.09 10.05 9.44
CA GLY A 89 -5.20 9.33 10.05
C GLY A 89 -5.74 8.18 9.22
N ALA A 90 -4.99 7.75 8.21
CA ALA A 90 -5.33 6.58 7.41
C ALA A 90 -4.49 5.38 7.86
N ALA A 91 -4.81 4.19 7.36
CA ALA A 91 -4.10 2.97 7.69
C ALA A 91 -3.26 2.49 6.53
N ALA A 92 -2.19 1.77 6.80
CA ALA A 92 -1.31 1.22 5.78
C ALA A 92 -0.98 -0.24 6.08
N ILE A 93 -0.85 -1.04 5.02
CA ILE A 93 -0.56 -2.47 5.09
C ILE A 93 0.45 -2.84 4.02
N THR A 94 1.38 -3.76 4.37
CA THR A 94 2.32 -4.31 3.40
C THR A 94 1.64 -5.40 2.56
N PRO A 95 2.16 -5.70 1.35
CA PRO A 95 1.67 -6.83 0.57
C PRO A 95 1.76 -8.19 1.28
N ARG A 96 2.58 -8.31 2.32
CA ARG A 96 2.71 -9.54 3.11
C ARG A 96 1.72 -9.61 4.27
N GLY A 97 0.86 -8.59 4.41
CA GLY A 97 -0.20 -8.61 5.41
C GLY A 97 0.18 -8.03 6.76
N ARG A 98 1.27 -7.28 6.85
CA ARG A 98 1.66 -6.62 8.09
C ARG A 98 1.12 -5.18 8.09
N ARG A 99 0.36 -4.81 9.11
CA ARG A 99 -0.09 -3.43 9.27
C ARG A 99 1.06 -2.59 9.80
N TYR A 100 1.23 -1.42 9.21
CA TYR A 100 2.15 -0.43 9.77
C TYR A 100 1.53 0.15 11.04
N SER A 101 2.36 0.45 12.01
CA SER A 101 1.91 0.94 13.32
C SER A 101 2.47 2.33 13.60
N ALA A 102 1.62 3.23 14.07
CA ALA A 102 2.05 4.56 14.47
C ALA A 102 3.05 4.53 15.62
N THR A 103 3.01 3.50 16.46
CA THR A 103 3.95 3.38 17.58
C THR A 103 5.34 2.93 17.17
N THR A 104 5.48 2.22 16.03
CA THR A 104 6.78 1.68 15.60
C THR A 104 7.32 2.30 14.32
N ILE A 105 6.51 3.10 13.62
CA ILE A 105 6.89 3.61 12.29
C ILE A 105 8.17 4.45 12.32
N ASP A 106 8.38 5.25 13.35
CA ASP A 106 9.57 6.10 13.45
C ASP A 106 10.84 5.26 13.60
N MET A 107 10.77 4.18 14.39
CA MET A 107 11.89 3.24 14.54
C MET A 107 12.18 2.54 13.23
N GLU A 108 11.13 2.10 12.52
CA GLU A 108 11.30 1.43 11.22
C GLU A 108 11.93 2.36 10.20
N LEU A 109 11.55 3.64 10.19
CA LEU A 109 12.17 4.66 9.33
C LEU A 109 13.65 4.85 9.67
N ALA A 110 13.99 4.90 10.96
CA ALA A 110 15.38 5.06 11.39
C ALA A 110 16.23 3.88 10.95
N VAL A 111 15.72 2.66 11.09
CA VAL A 111 16.41 1.44 10.62
C VAL A 111 16.60 1.50 9.10
N ARG A 112 15.58 1.89 8.35
CA ARG A 112 15.67 2.01 6.89
C ARG A 112 16.75 3.01 6.48
N HIS A 113 16.81 4.16 7.14
CA HIS A 113 17.84 5.16 6.85
C HIS A 113 19.24 4.64 7.18
N ALA A 114 19.40 3.91 8.28
CA ALA A 114 20.67 3.32 8.66
C ALA A 114 21.13 2.28 7.63
N GLU A 115 20.22 1.45 7.15
CA GLU A 115 20.53 0.46 6.10
C GLU A 115 20.92 1.13 4.79
N GLN A 116 20.26 2.22 4.42
CA GLN A 116 20.60 2.97 3.20
C GLN A 116 22.00 3.57 3.32
N ARG A 117 22.33 4.15 4.46
CA ARG A 117 23.68 4.69 4.69
C ARG A 117 24.73 3.59 4.64
N HIS A 118 24.45 2.44 5.21
CA HIS A 118 25.35 1.28 5.19
C HIS A 118 25.62 0.84 3.76
N ARG A 119 24.58 0.72 2.92
CA ARG A 119 24.74 0.33 1.52
C ARG A 119 25.53 1.36 0.74
N ARG A 120 25.30 2.67 0.97
CA ARG A 120 26.05 3.74 0.31
C ARG A 120 27.54 3.71 0.64
N ALA A 121 27.89 3.24 1.82
CA ALA A 121 29.27 3.08 2.25
C ALA A 121 29.90 1.77 1.75
N GLY A 122 29.23 1.03 0.89
CA GLY A 122 29.73 -0.22 0.33
C GLY A 122 29.37 -1.47 1.12
N GLY A 123 28.53 -1.31 2.14
CA GLY A 123 28.06 -2.46 2.93
C GLY A 123 26.92 -3.19 2.24
N ARG A 124 26.56 -4.33 2.79
CA ARG A 124 25.46 -5.15 2.29
C ARG A 124 24.41 -5.33 3.39
N THR A 125 23.15 -5.37 3.00
CA THR A 125 22.06 -5.70 3.90
C THR A 125 21.34 -6.93 3.38
N LYS A 126 20.69 -7.67 4.28
CA LYS A 126 19.89 -8.82 3.91
C LYS A 126 18.60 -8.30 3.24
N GLY A 127 18.36 -8.72 2.02
CA GLY A 127 17.11 -8.39 1.31
C GLY A 127 15.92 -9.12 1.91
N PRO A 128 14.70 -8.78 1.48
CA PRO A 128 13.51 -9.48 1.93
C PRO A 128 13.51 -10.93 1.44
N SER A 129 12.85 -11.81 2.19
CA SER A 129 12.64 -13.18 1.77
C SER A 129 11.69 -13.21 0.57
N ALA A 130 11.70 -14.33 -0.18
CA ALA A 130 10.80 -14.51 -1.30
C ALA A 130 9.34 -14.42 -0.85
N PHE A 131 8.49 -13.83 -1.71
CA PHE A 131 7.06 -13.75 -1.45
C PHE A 131 6.44 -15.14 -1.60
N GLU A 132 5.68 -15.56 -0.59
CA GLU A 132 5.09 -16.90 -0.53
C GLU A 132 3.58 -16.86 -0.43
N GLU A 133 2.95 -18.01 -0.63
CA GLU A 133 1.49 -18.14 -0.53
C GLU A 133 0.97 -17.77 0.86
N GLU A 134 1.72 -18.08 1.90
CA GLU A 134 1.36 -17.67 3.27
C GLU A 134 1.26 -16.15 3.42
N ASP A 135 2.15 -15.43 2.73
CA ASP A 135 2.11 -13.96 2.73
C ASP A 135 0.83 -13.45 2.08
N ARG A 136 0.43 -14.06 0.98
CA ARG A 136 -0.79 -13.73 0.24
C ARG A 136 -2.03 -13.99 1.07
N GLU A 137 -2.06 -15.11 1.75
CA GLU A 137 -3.18 -15.48 2.62
C GLU A 137 -3.29 -14.53 3.81
N ARG A 138 -2.17 -14.18 4.41
CA ARG A 138 -2.13 -13.23 5.52
C ARG A 138 -2.62 -11.86 5.08
N PHE A 139 -2.14 -11.40 3.92
CA PHE A 139 -2.58 -10.13 3.36
C PHE A 139 -4.08 -10.09 3.18
N SER A 140 -4.65 -11.14 2.58
CA SER A 140 -6.08 -11.20 2.32
C SER A 140 -6.90 -11.14 3.61
N ALA A 141 -6.48 -11.90 4.62
CA ALA A 141 -7.18 -11.93 5.91
C ALA A 141 -7.10 -10.57 6.62
N VAL A 142 -5.91 -9.96 6.66
CA VAL A 142 -5.71 -8.70 7.36
C VAL A 142 -6.41 -7.56 6.63
N LEU A 143 -6.31 -7.49 5.31
CA LEU A 143 -6.99 -6.44 4.56
C LEU A 143 -8.51 -6.54 4.70
N SER A 144 -9.06 -7.75 4.64
CA SER A 144 -10.50 -7.95 4.84
C SER A 144 -10.95 -7.41 6.19
N SER A 145 -10.17 -7.68 7.22
CA SER A 145 -10.45 -7.18 8.57
C SER A 145 -10.38 -5.65 8.62
N MET A 146 -9.35 -5.05 8.01
CA MET A 146 -9.19 -3.61 7.99
C MET A 146 -10.35 -2.90 7.30
N LEU A 147 -10.82 -3.43 6.17
CA LEU A 147 -11.93 -2.81 5.45
C LEU A 147 -13.26 -2.99 6.19
N SER A 148 -13.43 -4.08 6.91
CA SER A 148 -14.59 -4.27 7.78
C SER A 148 -14.61 -3.28 8.95
N GLU A 149 -13.45 -3.03 9.56
CA GLU A 149 -13.32 -2.05 10.65
C GLU A 149 -13.67 -0.63 10.18
N SER A 150 -13.38 -0.34 8.92
CA SER A 150 -13.61 0.98 8.35
C SER A 150 -15.07 1.20 7.93
N ASP A 151 -15.88 0.15 7.86
CA ASP A 151 -17.29 0.26 7.48
C ASP A 151 -18.11 0.70 8.70
N PRO A 152 -18.73 1.90 8.65
CA PRO A 152 -19.52 2.38 9.77
C PRO A 152 -20.77 1.54 10.06
N ARG A 153 -21.11 0.64 9.13
CA ARG A 153 -22.26 -0.25 9.30
C ARG A 153 -21.87 -1.61 9.89
N ALA A 154 -20.57 -1.84 10.03
CA ALA A 154 -20.07 -3.11 10.56
C ALA A 154 -20.16 -3.15 12.08
#